data_f932d4cdcfe81ae090bf96a3d4bb9719
#
_entry.id   f932d4cdcfe81ae090bf96a3d4bb9719
#
_cell.length_a   1.000
_cell.length_b   1.000
_cell.length_c   1.000
_cell.angle_alpha   90.00
_cell.angle_beta   90.00
_cell.angle_gamma   90.00
#
_symmetry.space_group_name_H-M   'P 1'
#
loop_
_entity.id
_entity.type
_entity.pdbx_description
1 polymer ?
#
loop_
_entity_poly.entity_id
_entity_poly.type
_entity_poly.pdbx_seq_one_letter_code
_entity_poly.pdbx_strand_id
1 'polypeptide(L)'
;RTAWGLLTNCILVTREVTGSEQLDVFMDELDSSDEDQAVKDKMRHQIIESIATNLRKIHDEHFYHTDLKWRNILVRRVEEQGQKKVEVFWIDCPNGYIDWSRFIRRKHGVIKDIATLDHLAHKRCSDQERLHFLSVYSGFDLNSHELRDLAEKVLLYRKQKGKRRPGY
;
A
#
# COMPACT_ATOMS: atom_id res chain seq x y z
N ARG A 1 -29.16 8.20 -9.95
CA ARG A 1 -30.59 8.52 -9.75
C ARG A 1 -30.88 8.49 -8.26
N THR A 2 -31.67 9.42 -7.78
CA THR A 2 -32.10 9.46 -6.37
C THR A 2 -33.62 9.31 -6.32
N ALA A 3 -34.11 8.56 -5.34
CA ALA A 3 -35.53 8.52 -4.99
C ALA A 3 -35.65 8.87 -3.50
N TRP A 4 -36.48 9.82 -3.16
CA TRP A 4 -36.68 10.27 -1.76
C TRP A 4 -35.39 10.75 -1.07
N GLY A 5 -34.43 11.34 -1.84
CA GLY A 5 -33.12 11.74 -1.32
C GLY A 5 -32.11 10.61 -1.10
N LEU A 6 -32.48 9.35 -1.38
CA LEU A 6 -31.60 8.20 -1.28
C LEU A 6 -30.98 7.87 -2.64
N LEU A 7 -29.70 7.50 -2.65
CA LEU A 7 -28.99 7.04 -3.84
C LEU A 7 -29.48 5.62 -4.17
N THR A 8 -30.22 5.46 -5.29
CA THR A 8 -30.77 4.17 -5.70
C THR A 8 -29.89 3.44 -6.71
N ASN A 9 -29.12 4.18 -7.52
CA ASN A 9 -28.20 3.61 -8.50
C ASN A 9 -26.98 4.50 -8.62
N CYS A 10 -25.78 3.88 -8.65
CA CYS A 10 -24.51 4.52 -8.93
C CYS A 10 -23.79 3.75 -10.03
N ILE A 11 -23.23 4.46 -11.00
CA ILE A 11 -22.35 3.88 -12.03
C ILE A 11 -21.02 4.61 -11.91
N LEU A 12 -19.96 3.84 -11.68
CA LEU A 12 -18.59 4.31 -11.70
C LEU A 12 -17.92 3.81 -12.98
N VAL A 13 -17.40 4.74 -13.77
CA VAL A 13 -16.61 4.42 -14.97
C VAL A 13 -15.18 4.88 -14.72
N THR A 14 -14.24 3.95 -14.84
CA THR A 14 -12.81 4.22 -14.68
C THR A 14 -12.07 3.87 -15.97
N ARG A 15 -10.93 4.53 -16.20
CA ARG A 15 -10.03 4.16 -17.29
C ARG A 15 -9.21 2.95 -16.85
N GLU A 16 -9.11 1.95 -17.71
CA GLU A 16 -8.19 0.84 -17.52
C GLU A 16 -6.74 1.32 -17.51
N VAL A 17 -5.94 0.75 -16.62
CA VAL A 17 -4.49 0.94 -16.60
C VAL A 17 -3.86 -0.18 -17.43
N THR A 18 -3.82 0.02 -18.73
CA THR A 18 -3.34 -0.98 -19.70
C THR A 18 -1.89 -1.41 -19.39
N GLY A 19 -1.63 -2.70 -19.44
CA GLY A 19 -0.30 -3.29 -19.20
C GLY A 19 0.13 -3.28 -17.73
N SER A 20 -0.83 -3.12 -16.81
CA SER A 20 -0.58 -3.27 -15.38
C SER A 20 -1.08 -4.62 -14.86
N GLU A 21 -0.49 -5.06 -13.76
CA GLU A 21 -0.82 -6.28 -13.02
C GLU A 21 -1.01 -5.96 -11.54
N GLN A 22 -1.67 -6.86 -10.82
CA GLN A 22 -1.75 -6.74 -9.36
C GLN A 22 -0.36 -6.94 -8.75
N LEU A 23 -0.07 -6.21 -7.66
CA LEU A 23 1.26 -6.21 -7.03
C LEU A 23 1.72 -7.61 -6.60
N ASP A 24 0.81 -8.46 -6.12
CA ASP A 24 1.14 -9.83 -5.73
C ASP A 24 1.57 -10.68 -6.93
N VAL A 25 0.87 -10.57 -8.06
CA VAL A 25 1.22 -11.25 -9.32
C VAL A 25 2.55 -10.72 -9.86
N PHE A 26 2.69 -9.39 -9.95
CA PHE A 26 3.92 -8.74 -10.41
C PHE A 26 5.15 -9.19 -9.61
N MET A 27 5.03 -9.29 -8.28
CA MET A 27 6.14 -9.72 -7.43
C MET A 27 6.48 -11.19 -7.62
N ASP A 28 5.49 -12.07 -7.83
CA ASP A 28 5.73 -13.49 -8.15
C ASP A 28 6.44 -13.65 -9.49
N GLU A 29 6.04 -12.91 -10.50
CA GLU A 29 6.69 -12.92 -11.81
C GLU A 29 8.11 -12.33 -11.74
N LEU A 30 8.30 -11.23 -11.03
CA LEU A 30 9.62 -10.62 -10.85
C LEU A 30 10.59 -11.59 -10.15
N ASP A 31 10.16 -12.25 -9.09
CA ASP A 31 10.98 -13.18 -8.32
C ASP A 31 11.34 -14.42 -9.15
N SER A 32 10.43 -14.91 -10.00
CA SER A 32 10.65 -16.08 -10.87
C SER A 32 11.32 -15.76 -12.21
N SER A 33 11.46 -14.49 -12.58
CA SER A 33 12.05 -14.09 -13.87
C SER A 33 13.56 -14.37 -13.92
N ASP A 34 14.11 -14.43 -15.14
CA ASP A 34 15.57 -14.54 -15.40
C ASP A 34 16.29 -13.18 -15.36
N GLU A 35 15.62 -12.12 -14.86
CA GLU A 35 16.21 -10.80 -14.72
C GLU A 35 17.40 -10.83 -13.74
N ASP A 36 18.41 -9.97 -13.99
CA ASP A 36 19.53 -9.78 -13.09
C ASP A 36 19.03 -9.35 -11.69
N GLN A 37 19.64 -9.89 -10.64
CA GLN A 37 19.26 -9.60 -9.26
C GLN A 37 19.27 -8.09 -8.96
N ALA A 38 20.26 -7.36 -9.48
CA ALA A 38 20.34 -5.90 -9.31
C ALA A 38 19.15 -5.17 -9.96
N VAL A 39 18.62 -5.70 -11.07
CA VAL A 39 17.41 -5.15 -11.72
C VAL A 39 16.17 -5.44 -10.87
N LYS A 40 16.05 -6.67 -10.36
CA LYS A 40 14.95 -7.06 -9.45
C LYS A 40 14.95 -6.18 -8.20
N ASP A 41 16.09 -6.03 -7.55
CA ASP A 41 16.24 -5.22 -6.34
C ASP A 41 15.87 -3.75 -6.59
N LYS A 42 16.32 -3.20 -7.74
CA LYS A 42 15.95 -1.84 -8.14
C LYS A 42 14.44 -1.67 -8.34
N MET A 43 13.78 -2.62 -9.01
CA MET A 43 12.32 -2.55 -9.21
C MET A 43 11.56 -2.68 -7.88
N ARG A 44 11.97 -3.62 -7.01
CA ARG A 44 11.40 -3.78 -5.67
C ARG A 44 11.52 -2.48 -4.87
N HIS A 45 12.68 -1.86 -4.90
CA HIS A 45 12.94 -0.60 -4.22
C HIS A 45 12.05 0.54 -4.74
N GLN A 46 11.93 0.68 -6.06
CA GLN A 46 11.03 1.67 -6.69
C GLN A 46 9.56 1.46 -6.29
N ILE A 47 9.08 0.21 -6.24
CA ILE A 47 7.71 -0.12 -5.81
C ILE A 47 7.51 0.31 -4.36
N ILE A 48 8.43 -0.06 -3.47
CA ILE A 48 8.37 0.26 -2.04
C ILE A 48 8.31 1.78 -1.82
N GLU A 49 9.20 2.52 -2.45
CA GLU A 49 9.26 3.98 -2.35
C GLU A 49 8.02 4.66 -2.93
N SER A 50 7.53 4.18 -4.07
CA SER A 50 6.32 4.71 -4.70
C SER A 50 5.10 4.51 -3.80
N ILE A 51 4.92 3.30 -3.25
CA ILE A 51 3.80 3.01 -2.35
C ILE A 51 3.90 3.85 -1.08
N ALA A 52 5.08 3.91 -0.45
CA ALA A 52 5.31 4.66 0.78
C ALA A 52 5.02 6.17 0.59
N THR A 53 5.55 6.75 -0.47
CA THR A 53 5.38 8.17 -0.79
C THR A 53 3.92 8.51 -1.11
N ASN A 54 3.25 7.69 -1.91
CA ASN A 54 1.85 7.92 -2.26
C ASN A 54 0.93 7.72 -1.04
N LEU A 55 1.22 6.73 -0.19
CA LEU A 55 0.47 6.53 1.06
C LEU A 55 0.61 7.73 2.00
N ARG A 56 1.84 8.28 2.11
CA ARG A 56 2.04 9.48 2.89
C ARG A 56 1.20 10.65 2.37
N LYS A 57 1.24 10.89 1.05
CA LYS A 57 0.47 12.00 0.43
C LYS A 57 -1.01 11.93 0.77
N ILE A 58 -1.66 10.77 0.62
CA ILE A 58 -3.10 10.66 0.92
C ILE A 58 -3.39 10.77 2.42
N HIS A 59 -2.50 10.27 3.28
CA HIS A 59 -2.65 10.41 4.73
C HIS A 59 -2.45 11.86 5.21
N ASP A 60 -1.59 12.63 4.55
CA ASP A 60 -1.40 14.05 4.80
C ASP A 60 -2.66 14.85 4.42
N GLU A 61 -3.38 14.43 3.36
CA GLU A 61 -4.70 14.95 2.97
C GLU A 61 -5.85 14.34 3.80
N HIS A 62 -5.56 13.63 4.87
CA HIS A 62 -6.52 12.98 5.76
C HIS A 62 -7.41 11.92 5.09
N PHE A 63 -7.02 11.42 3.93
CA PHE A 63 -7.71 10.31 3.27
C PHE A 63 -7.12 8.97 3.71
N TYR A 64 -8.00 8.01 4.04
CA TYR A 64 -7.63 6.64 4.44
C TYR A 64 -8.31 5.65 3.52
N HIS A 65 -7.51 4.76 2.91
CA HIS A 65 -7.98 3.79 1.93
C HIS A 65 -8.78 2.66 2.57
N THR A 66 -8.35 2.22 3.74
CA THR A 66 -8.95 1.18 4.62
C THR A 66 -8.98 -0.25 4.10
N ASP A 67 -8.70 -0.50 2.82
CA ASP A 67 -8.56 -1.83 2.22
C ASP A 67 -7.35 -1.93 1.28
N LEU A 68 -6.21 -1.35 1.68
CA LEU A 68 -4.99 -1.27 0.89
C LEU A 68 -4.24 -2.63 0.90
N LYS A 69 -4.83 -3.61 0.22
CA LYS A 69 -4.23 -4.94 -0.02
C LYS A 69 -3.38 -4.92 -1.28
N TRP A 70 -2.44 -5.83 -1.41
CA TRP A 70 -1.58 -5.93 -2.60
C TRP A 70 -2.36 -6.09 -3.90
N ARG A 71 -3.45 -6.87 -3.90
CA ARG A 71 -4.33 -7.01 -5.07
C ARG A 71 -5.05 -5.71 -5.49
N ASN A 72 -5.12 -4.71 -4.61
CA ASN A 72 -5.69 -3.40 -4.88
C ASN A 72 -4.62 -2.38 -5.30
N ILE A 73 -3.42 -2.85 -5.57
CA ILE A 73 -2.30 -2.08 -6.09
C ILE A 73 -1.94 -2.67 -7.44
N LEU A 74 -1.95 -1.83 -8.48
CA LEU A 74 -1.51 -2.21 -9.80
C LEU A 74 -0.10 -1.68 -10.05
N VAL A 75 0.73 -2.49 -10.68
CA VAL A 75 2.09 -2.15 -11.08
C VAL A 75 2.22 -2.30 -12.58
N ARG A 76 2.83 -1.31 -13.23
CA ARG A 76 3.11 -1.33 -14.65
C ARG A 76 4.60 -1.12 -14.88
N ARG A 77 5.21 -1.96 -15.71
CA ARG A 77 6.57 -1.75 -16.20
C ARG A 77 6.55 -0.68 -17.29
N VAL A 78 7.43 0.27 -17.18
CA VAL A 78 7.65 1.30 -18.21
C VAL A 78 9.13 1.37 -18.54
N GLU A 79 9.43 1.71 -19.78
CA GLU A 79 10.79 1.99 -20.21
C GLU A 79 10.90 3.48 -20.49
N GLU A 80 11.78 4.16 -19.79
CA GLU A 80 12.01 5.57 -19.97
C GLU A 80 13.50 5.81 -20.15
N GLN A 81 13.88 6.37 -21.30
CA GLN A 81 15.29 6.64 -21.66
C GLN A 81 16.20 5.40 -21.53
N GLY A 82 15.70 4.21 -21.95
CA GLY A 82 16.43 2.94 -21.85
C GLY A 82 16.56 2.37 -20.42
N GLN A 83 15.86 2.96 -19.45
CA GLN A 83 15.83 2.44 -18.09
C GLN A 83 14.48 1.81 -17.77
N LYS A 84 14.50 0.59 -17.22
CA LYS A 84 13.31 -0.07 -16.70
C LYS A 84 12.87 0.64 -15.41
N LYS A 85 11.63 1.09 -15.39
CA LYS A 85 10.97 1.73 -14.24
C LYS A 85 9.63 1.04 -13.96
N VAL A 86 9.04 1.37 -12.82
CA VAL A 86 7.70 0.93 -12.47
C VAL A 86 6.81 2.12 -12.12
N GLU A 87 5.55 2.02 -12.50
CA GLU A 87 4.48 2.91 -12.07
C GLU A 87 3.52 2.14 -11.18
N VAL A 88 3.01 2.80 -10.14
CA VAL A 88 2.12 2.20 -9.16
C VAL A 88 0.79 2.95 -9.13
N PHE A 89 -0.31 2.22 -9.20
CA PHE A 89 -1.67 2.76 -9.14
C PHE A 89 -2.46 2.05 -8.04
N TRP A 90 -3.41 2.76 -7.44
CA TRP A 90 -4.30 2.20 -6.44
C TRP A 90 -5.71 2.16 -6.95
N ILE A 91 -6.39 1.07 -6.66
CA ILE A 91 -7.75 0.81 -7.07
C ILE A 91 -8.57 0.30 -5.88
N ASP A 92 -9.87 0.31 -6.04
CA ASP A 92 -10.84 -0.34 -5.13
C ASP A 92 -10.75 0.12 -3.67
N CYS A 93 -11.17 1.36 -3.42
CA CYS A 93 -11.29 1.92 -2.06
C CYS A 93 -12.77 2.12 -1.63
N PRO A 94 -13.60 1.07 -1.57
CA PRO A 94 -15.05 1.21 -1.35
C PRO A 94 -15.39 1.77 0.02
N ASN A 95 -14.51 1.62 0.99
CA ASN A 95 -14.65 2.11 2.36
C ASN A 95 -13.68 3.25 2.69
N GLY A 96 -13.06 3.85 1.66
CA GLY A 96 -12.19 5.00 1.84
C GLY A 96 -12.96 6.20 2.39
N TYR A 97 -12.34 6.97 3.25
CA TYR A 97 -12.97 8.16 3.83
C TYR A 97 -11.96 9.27 4.08
N ILE A 98 -12.46 10.50 4.09
CA ILE A 98 -11.71 11.67 4.54
C ILE A 98 -12.10 11.95 5.99
N ASP A 99 -11.12 12.01 6.88
CA ASP A 99 -11.34 12.35 8.28
C ASP A 99 -11.13 13.85 8.52
N TRP A 100 -12.24 14.56 8.65
CA TRP A 100 -12.25 15.98 9.02
C TRP A 100 -12.02 16.22 10.52
N SER A 101 -12.19 15.19 11.34
CA SER A 101 -11.97 15.25 12.80
C SER A 101 -10.48 15.05 13.12
N ARG A 102 -9.76 16.11 13.27
CA ARG A 102 -8.28 16.21 13.34
C ARG A 102 -7.55 15.34 14.37
N PHE A 103 -8.19 14.59 15.29
CA PHE A 103 -7.47 14.11 16.47
C PHE A 103 -7.54 12.60 16.81
N ILE A 104 -8.64 11.90 16.62
CA ILE A 104 -8.80 10.55 17.20
C ILE A 104 -8.71 9.44 16.16
N ARG A 105 -9.29 9.62 14.97
CA ARG A 105 -9.35 8.58 13.92
C ARG A 105 -8.10 8.52 13.05
N ARG A 106 -7.32 9.60 12.96
CA ARG A 106 -6.12 9.70 12.13
C ARG A 106 -5.12 8.56 12.41
N LYS A 107 -4.77 8.34 13.67
CA LYS A 107 -3.81 7.28 14.08
C LYS A 107 -4.32 5.89 13.71
N HIS A 108 -5.63 5.65 13.83
CA HIS A 108 -6.22 4.34 13.53
C HIS A 108 -6.23 4.05 12.02
N GLY A 109 -6.60 5.02 11.17
CA GLY A 109 -6.59 4.89 9.72
C GLY A 109 -5.20 4.61 9.17
N VAL A 110 -4.21 5.39 9.59
CA VAL A 110 -2.79 5.20 9.25
C VAL A 110 -2.32 3.79 9.57
N ILE A 111 -2.45 3.37 10.82
CA ILE A 111 -1.98 2.04 11.24
C ILE A 111 -2.73 0.92 10.51
N LYS A 112 -4.04 1.09 10.26
CA LYS A 112 -4.84 0.12 9.51
C LYS A 112 -4.33 -0.06 8.08
N ASP A 113 -4.06 1.01 7.36
CA ASP A 113 -3.61 0.95 5.97
C ASP A 113 -2.21 0.31 5.88
N ILE A 114 -1.27 0.76 6.69
CA ILE A 114 0.07 0.17 6.76
C ILE A 114 0.01 -1.31 7.16
N ALA A 115 -0.77 -1.69 8.17
CA ALA A 115 -0.89 -3.07 8.60
C ALA A 115 -1.59 -3.96 7.55
N THR A 116 -2.44 -3.38 6.70
CA THR A 116 -3.08 -4.10 5.60
C THR A 116 -2.08 -4.41 4.49
N LEU A 117 -1.19 -3.46 4.16
CA LEU A 117 -0.04 -3.70 3.27
C LEU A 117 0.92 -4.75 3.86
N ASP A 118 1.26 -4.62 5.14
CA ASP A 118 2.19 -5.51 5.83
C ASP A 118 1.67 -6.96 5.95
N HIS A 119 0.39 -7.20 5.72
CA HIS A 119 -0.18 -8.55 5.81
C HIS A 119 0.44 -9.55 4.81
N LEU A 120 0.77 -9.13 3.60
CA LEU A 120 1.54 -9.92 2.64
C LEU A 120 3.03 -9.59 2.68
N ALA A 121 3.41 -8.34 2.92
CA ALA A 121 4.79 -7.91 2.94
C ALA A 121 5.65 -8.73 3.91
N HIS A 122 5.13 -9.11 5.08
CA HIS A 122 5.90 -9.92 6.03
C HIS A 122 6.24 -11.34 5.55
N LYS A 123 5.62 -11.81 4.46
CA LYS A 123 5.90 -13.12 3.86
C LYS A 123 6.77 -13.01 2.61
N ARG A 124 6.81 -11.85 1.97
CA ARG A 124 7.39 -11.64 0.64
C ARG A 124 8.51 -10.61 0.60
N CYS A 125 8.64 -9.83 1.65
CA CYS A 125 9.66 -8.80 1.78
C CYS A 125 10.54 -9.07 3.00
N SER A 126 11.81 -8.73 2.88
CA SER A 126 12.75 -8.75 4.01
C SER A 126 12.35 -7.73 5.08
N ASP A 127 12.83 -7.92 6.30
CA ASP A 127 12.61 -6.94 7.37
C ASP A 127 13.27 -5.58 7.02
N GLN A 128 14.38 -5.59 6.27
CA GLN A 128 15.02 -4.35 5.79
C GLN A 128 14.13 -3.58 4.82
N GLU A 129 13.50 -4.24 3.83
CA GLU A 129 12.56 -3.62 2.89
C GLU A 129 11.35 -3.04 3.63
N ARG A 130 10.82 -3.74 4.62
CA ARG A 130 9.68 -3.28 5.42
C ARG A 130 10.03 -2.08 6.31
N LEU A 131 11.23 -2.07 6.90
CA LEU A 131 11.74 -0.92 7.65
C LEU A 131 12.02 0.26 6.73
N HIS A 132 12.58 0.02 5.53
CA HIS A 132 12.78 1.04 4.53
C HIS A 132 11.45 1.69 4.12
N PHE A 133 10.41 0.87 3.85
CA PHE A 133 9.05 1.38 3.59
C PHE A 133 8.58 2.32 4.71
N LEU A 134 8.70 1.91 5.97
CA LEU A 134 8.27 2.73 7.11
C LEU A 134 9.08 4.02 7.24
N SER A 135 10.39 3.97 6.96
CA SER A 135 11.27 5.14 6.98
C SER A 135 10.87 6.15 5.90
N VAL A 136 10.68 5.70 4.65
CA VAL A 136 10.22 6.56 3.54
C VAL A 136 8.85 7.15 3.83
N TYR A 137 7.92 6.32 4.32
CA TYR A 137 6.57 6.75 4.69
C TYR A 137 6.56 7.82 5.78
N SER A 138 7.31 7.60 6.87
CA SER A 138 7.27 8.48 8.04
C SER A 138 8.25 9.65 7.97
N GLY A 139 9.32 9.49 7.21
CA GLY A 139 10.48 10.39 7.20
C GLY A 139 11.39 10.23 8.43
N PHE A 140 11.21 9.15 9.21
CA PHE A 140 12.07 8.85 10.36
C PHE A 140 13.31 8.08 9.93
N ASP A 141 14.43 8.32 10.63
CA ASP A 141 15.65 7.55 10.42
C ASP A 141 15.45 6.07 10.79
N LEU A 142 16.16 5.18 10.06
CA LEU A 142 16.07 3.72 10.24
C LEU A 142 16.36 3.26 11.67
N ASN A 143 17.23 3.97 12.39
CA ASN A 143 17.63 3.63 13.76
C ASN A 143 16.88 4.41 14.83
N SER A 144 15.91 5.26 14.45
CA SER A 144 15.17 6.10 15.40
C SER A 144 14.21 5.29 16.28
N HIS A 145 13.92 5.82 17.46
CA HIS A 145 12.93 5.26 18.37
C HIS A 145 11.52 5.37 17.78
N GLU A 146 11.25 6.47 17.11
CA GLU A 146 9.96 6.77 16.48
C GLU A 146 9.61 5.74 15.40
N LEU A 147 10.59 5.31 14.61
CA LEU A 147 10.38 4.26 13.59
C LEU A 147 10.07 2.91 14.24
N ARG A 148 10.78 2.56 15.31
CA ARG A 148 10.53 1.33 16.07
C ARG A 148 9.14 1.31 16.68
N ASP A 149 8.71 2.42 17.28
CA ASP A 149 7.36 2.59 17.82
C ASP A 149 6.28 2.44 16.74
N LEU A 150 6.51 3.00 15.56
CA LEU A 150 5.60 2.86 14.42
C LEU A 150 5.51 1.38 13.98
N ALA A 151 6.65 0.73 13.81
CA ALA A 151 6.73 -0.67 13.43
C ALA A 151 6.01 -1.57 14.44
N GLU A 152 6.20 -1.35 15.74
CA GLU A 152 5.54 -2.09 16.79
C GLU A 152 4.02 -1.94 16.75
N LYS A 153 3.51 -0.72 16.57
CA LYS A 153 2.08 -0.45 16.43
C LYS A 153 1.47 -1.18 15.23
N VAL A 154 2.16 -1.19 14.09
CA VAL A 154 1.74 -1.93 12.89
C VAL A 154 1.67 -3.43 13.16
N LEU A 155 2.71 -4.00 13.77
CA LEU A 155 2.77 -5.41 14.13
C LEU A 155 1.67 -5.83 15.11
N LEU A 156 1.43 -5.02 16.14
CA LEU A 156 0.36 -5.27 17.12
C LEU A 156 -1.02 -5.26 16.46
N TYR A 157 -1.29 -4.29 15.60
CA TYR A 157 -2.56 -4.21 14.88
C TYR A 157 -2.77 -5.43 13.98
N ARG A 158 -1.75 -5.85 13.22
CA ARG A 158 -1.79 -7.04 12.36
C ARG A 158 -2.11 -8.31 13.17
N LYS A 159 -1.43 -8.52 14.31
CA LYS A 159 -1.64 -9.66 15.19
C LYS A 159 -3.07 -9.70 15.75
N GLN A 160 -3.62 -8.56 16.15
CA GLN A 160 -4.99 -8.47 16.68
C GLN A 160 -6.03 -8.80 15.62
N LYS A 161 -5.82 -8.35 14.36
CA LYS A 161 -6.74 -8.62 13.24
C LYS A 161 -6.73 -10.10 12.85
N GLY A 162 -5.57 -10.78 12.92
CA GLY A 162 -5.45 -12.22 12.69
C GLY A 162 -6.22 -13.08 13.70
N LYS A 163 -6.32 -12.62 14.96
CA LYS A 163 -7.08 -13.33 16.00
C LYS A 163 -8.61 -13.17 15.88
N ARG A 164 -9.10 -12.12 15.21
CA ARG A 164 -10.54 -11.85 15.03
C ARG A 164 -11.16 -12.57 13.83
N ARG A 165 -10.37 -13.29 13.03
CA ARG A 165 -10.82 -14.13 11.91
C ARG A 165 -10.22 -15.53 12.06
N PRO A 166 -10.76 -16.40 12.93
CA PRO A 166 -10.44 -17.80 12.87
C PRO A 166 -11.21 -18.39 11.68
N GLY A 167 -10.51 -18.81 10.64
CA GLY A 167 -11.04 -19.65 9.57
C GLY A 167 -11.68 -18.90 8.39
N TYR A 168 -10.91 -18.71 7.36
CA TYR A 168 -11.24 -18.92 5.95
C TYR A 168 -9.99 -19.44 5.27
#